data_b0b4165833f593420ac491f36a45fec8
#
_entry.id   b0b4165833f593420ac491f36a45fec8
#
_cell.length_a   1.000
_cell.length_b   1.000
_cell.length_c   1.000
_cell.angle_alpha   90.00
_cell.angle_beta   90.00
_cell.angle_gamma   90.00
#
_symmetry.space_group_name_H-M   'P 1'
#
loop_
_entity.id
_entity.type
_entity.pdbx_description
1 polymer ?
#
loop_
_entity_poly.entity_id
_entity_poly.type
_entity_poly.pdbx_seq_one_letter_code
_entity_poly.pdbx_strand_id
1 'polypeptide(L)'
;MANKKQIDLLRQNVEGWNKLKKENPLINFDLSGTDLSGANLREADLREADLFGANLREASIYRADLSEADLNEANLTNVSIGRTIFGNNNLRNIIGLETIEHFDSSTVGTDTLQKSQGKIPFEFLRGCGLSDWEIASAKLYTPNLSNEEINMILYEIHDLRITRPIQISPLFISYSHADTSFVDALEKKLIEYGIRFWRDIHDAKAGRLETQVGRAIRHNPTVLLILSENSTKSDWFEHEVYARLHLMKAGKHVSGLSVLWNK
;
A
#
# COMPACT_ATOMS: atom_id res chain seq x y z
N MET A 1 14.65 -23.66 -24.32
CA MET A 1 13.85 -24.79 -23.85
C MET A 1 14.48 -25.40 -22.61
N ALA A 2 13.71 -25.54 -21.57
CA ALA A 2 14.16 -26.08 -20.30
C ALA A 2 14.88 -27.43 -20.45
N ASN A 3 16.06 -27.55 -19.84
CA ASN A 3 16.88 -28.76 -19.95
C ASN A 3 16.33 -29.84 -19.01
N LYS A 4 15.79 -30.93 -19.56
CA LYS A 4 15.18 -32.01 -18.79
C LYS A 4 16.09 -32.53 -17.67
N LYS A 5 17.40 -32.68 -17.92
CA LYS A 5 18.34 -33.14 -16.89
C LYS A 5 18.46 -32.15 -15.72
N GLN A 6 18.39 -30.86 -15.98
CA GLN A 6 18.42 -29.82 -14.95
C GLN A 6 17.11 -29.82 -14.13
N ILE A 7 15.97 -30.02 -14.79
CA ILE A 7 14.67 -30.13 -14.12
C ILE A 7 14.64 -31.36 -13.21
N ASP A 8 15.06 -32.52 -13.74
CA ASP A 8 15.12 -33.77 -12.97
C ASP A 8 16.06 -33.64 -11.78
N LEU A 9 17.21 -32.96 -11.95
CA LEU A 9 18.14 -32.68 -10.86
C LEU A 9 17.49 -31.80 -9.77
N LEU A 10 16.84 -30.70 -10.16
CA LEU A 10 16.19 -29.79 -9.22
C LEU A 10 15.07 -30.50 -8.44
N ARG A 11 14.26 -31.33 -9.09
CA ARG A 11 13.19 -32.09 -8.43
C ARG A 11 13.67 -33.17 -7.48
N GLN A 12 14.80 -33.81 -7.77
CA GLN A 12 15.29 -34.98 -7.04
C GLN A 12 16.40 -34.67 -6.04
N ASN A 13 17.19 -33.64 -6.32
CA ASN A 13 18.39 -33.32 -5.53
C ASN A 13 18.71 -31.83 -5.55
N VAL A 14 18.08 -31.08 -4.64
CA VAL A 14 18.28 -29.63 -4.51
C VAL A 14 19.74 -29.29 -4.15
N GLU A 15 20.43 -30.11 -3.36
CA GLU A 15 21.85 -29.88 -3.02
C GLU A 15 22.72 -29.99 -4.28
N GLY A 16 22.49 -31.00 -5.12
CA GLY A 16 23.16 -31.13 -6.40
C GLY A 16 22.85 -29.98 -7.35
N TRP A 17 21.62 -29.47 -7.36
CA TRP A 17 21.23 -28.27 -8.08
C TRP A 17 22.01 -27.04 -7.61
N ASN A 18 22.03 -26.79 -6.30
CA ASN A 18 22.73 -25.65 -5.72
C ASN A 18 24.24 -25.68 -6.02
N LYS A 19 24.84 -26.89 -6.00
CA LYS A 19 26.24 -27.09 -6.41
C LYS A 19 26.43 -26.75 -7.88
N LEU A 20 25.55 -27.22 -8.77
CA LEU A 20 25.58 -26.93 -10.20
C LEU A 20 25.51 -25.42 -10.46
N LYS A 21 24.62 -24.70 -9.78
CA LYS A 21 24.50 -23.23 -9.88
C LYS A 21 25.77 -22.53 -9.42
N LYS A 22 26.32 -22.95 -8.29
CA LYS A 22 27.55 -22.37 -7.74
C LYS A 22 28.76 -22.56 -8.67
N GLU A 23 28.85 -23.70 -9.34
CA GLU A 23 29.90 -23.99 -10.30
C GLU A 23 29.72 -23.26 -11.65
N ASN A 24 28.49 -22.79 -11.92
CA ASN A 24 28.12 -22.14 -13.19
C ASN A 24 27.38 -20.81 -12.96
N PRO A 25 28.01 -19.82 -12.32
CA PRO A 25 27.32 -18.61 -11.88
C PRO A 25 26.82 -17.70 -13.02
N LEU A 26 27.32 -17.89 -14.23
CA LEU A 26 26.95 -17.10 -15.42
C LEU A 26 25.88 -17.77 -16.27
N ILE A 27 25.41 -18.96 -15.89
CA ILE A 27 24.37 -19.67 -16.65
C ILE A 27 23.01 -19.25 -16.10
N ASN A 28 22.18 -18.67 -16.97
CA ASN A 28 20.75 -18.51 -16.70
C ASN A 28 20.08 -19.88 -16.90
N PHE A 29 19.47 -20.40 -15.83
CA PHE A 29 18.79 -21.70 -15.88
C PHE A 29 17.36 -21.51 -16.36
N ASP A 30 17.08 -22.02 -17.56
CA ASP A 30 15.76 -22.01 -18.17
C ASP A 30 14.87 -23.12 -17.55
N LEU A 31 13.92 -22.69 -16.74
CA LEU A 31 12.86 -23.49 -16.12
C LEU A 31 11.48 -23.05 -16.62
N SER A 32 11.44 -22.29 -17.73
CA SER A 32 10.18 -21.74 -18.25
C SER A 32 9.20 -22.83 -18.64
N GLY A 33 7.93 -22.61 -18.27
CA GLY A 33 6.82 -23.55 -18.55
C GLY A 33 6.99 -24.93 -17.94
N THR A 34 7.93 -25.14 -17.02
CA THR A 34 8.15 -26.46 -16.42
C THR A 34 7.09 -26.80 -15.38
N ASP A 35 6.74 -28.08 -15.29
CA ASP A 35 5.91 -28.59 -14.22
C ASP A 35 6.78 -28.95 -13.00
N LEU A 36 6.70 -28.12 -11.96
CA LEU A 36 7.33 -28.30 -10.66
C LEU A 36 6.28 -28.46 -9.56
N SER A 37 5.06 -28.86 -9.92
CA SER A 37 3.96 -29.03 -8.97
C SER A 37 4.30 -30.09 -7.90
N GLY A 38 3.99 -29.76 -6.65
CA GLY A 38 4.29 -30.60 -5.49
C GLY A 38 5.78 -30.82 -5.22
N ALA A 39 6.69 -30.17 -5.94
CA ALA A 39 8.12 -30.38 -5.79
C ALA A 39 8.62 -29.86 -4.43
N ASN A 40 9.56 -30.58 -3.84
CA ASN A 40 10.30 -30.10 -2.66
C ASN A 40 11.53 -29.30 -3.12
N LEU A 41 11.38 -27.98 -3.15
CA LEU A 41 12.42 -27.03 -3.56
C LEU A 41 12.96 -26.24 -2.34
N ARG A 42 12.90 -26.83 -1.15
CA ARG A 42 13.41 -26.20 0.07
C ARG A 42 14.90 -25.91 -0.07
N GLU A 43 15.29 -24.69 0.31
CA GLU A 43 16.68 -24.22 0.26
C GLU A 43 17.28 -24.18 -1.17
N ALA A 44 16.43 -24.22 -2.22
CA ALA A 44 16.89 -24.15 -3.60
C ALA A 44 17.42 -22.73 -3.92
N ASP A 45 18.58 -22.69 -4.56
CA ASP A 45 19.08 -21.47 -5.21
C ASP A 45 18.43 -21.33 -6.59
N LEU A 46 17.39 -20.49 -6.66
CA LEU A 46 16.63 -20.18 -7.88
C LEU A 46 16.90 -18.75 -8.35
N ARG A 47 17.98 -18.14 -7.87
CA ARG A 47 18.35 -16.77 -8.29
C ARG A 47 18.55 -16.71 -9.80
N GLU A 48 18.03 -15.63 -10.40
CA GLU A 48 18.16 -15.40 -11.84
C GLU A 48 17.58 -16.53 -12.72
N ALA A 49 16.82 -17.48 -12.16
CA ALA A 49 16.21 -18.55 -12.98
C ALA A 49 15.06 -17.99 -13.81
N ASP A 50 14.93 -18.46 -15.04
CA ASP A 50 13.74 -18.23 -15.84
C ASP A 50 12.64 -19.23 -15.43
N LEU A 51 11.67 -18.74 -14.67
CA LEU A 51 10.47 -19.47 -14.20
C LEU A 51 9.20 -18.98 -14.90
N PHE A 52 9.32 -18.29 -16.05
CA PHE A 52 8.20 -17.80 -16.81
C PHE A 52 7.16 -18.92 -17.08
N GLY A 53 5.92 -18.72 -16.62
CA GLY A 53 4.83 -19.70 -16.81
C GLY A 53 5.06 -21.07 -16.14
N ALA A 54 6.03 -21.22 -15.24
CA ALA A 54 6.28 -22.47 -14.53
C ALA A 54 5.11 -22.81 -13.59
N ASN A 55 4.78 -24.10 -13.50
CA ASN A 55 3.76 -24.60 -12.58
C ASN A 55 4.42 -25.04 -11.26
N LEU A 56 4.28 -24.22 -10.21
CA LEU A 56 4.80 -24.47 -8.86
C LEU A 56 3.69 -24.84 -7.86
N ARG A 57 2.46 -25.16 -8.33
CA ARG A 57 1.34 -25.52 -7.45
C ARG A 57 1.75 -26.51 -6.37
N GLU A 58 1.36 -26.21 -5.12
CA GLU A 58 1.59 -27.10 -3.97
C GLU A 58 3.08 -27.42 -3.70
N ALA A 59 4.01 -26.74 -4.38
CA ALA A 59 5.43 -26.91 -4.13
C ALA A 59 5.85 -26.30 -2.77
N SER A 60 6.94 -26.80 -2.21
CA SER A 60 7.57 -26.18 -1.04
C SER A 60 8.85 -25.44 -1.45
N ILE A 61 8.85 -24.12 -1.33
CA ILE A 61 10.02 -23.26 -1.58
C ILE A 61 10.54 -22.60 -0.29
N TYR A 62 10.35 -23.28 0.84
CA TYR A 62 10.82 -22.80 2.13
C TYR A 62 12.34 -22.59 2.11
N ARG A 63 12.83 -21.41 2.53
CA ARG A 63 14.23 -20.96 2.46
C ARG A 63 14.85 -20.92 1.07
N ALA A 64 14.05 -20.98 0.00
CA ALA A 64 14.57 -20.79 -1.36
C ALA A 64 14.91 -19.32 -1.61
N ASP A 65 15.92 -19.08 -2.43
CA ASP A 65 16.27 -17.75 -2.92
C ASP A 65 15.78 -17.62 -4.37
N LEU A 66 14.79 -16.74 -4.57
CA LEU A 66 14.20 -16.42 -5.87
C LEU A 66 14.63 -15.04 -6.38
N SER A 67 15.66 -14.45 -5.79
CA SER A 67 16.11 -13.12 -6.18
C SER A 67 16.42 -13.06 -7.68
N GLU A 68 15.87 -12.05 -8.36
CA GLU A 68 16.01 -11.81 -9.80
C GLU A 68 15.42 -12.90 -10.71
N ALA A 69 14.73 -13.91 -10.17
CA ALA A 69 14.03 -14.89 -10.99
C ALA A 69 12.88 -14.24 -11.77
N ASP A 70 12.67 -14.65 -13.01
CA ASP A 70 11.48 -14.30 -13.78
C ASP A 70 10.30 -15.23 -13.41
N LEU A 71 9.38 -14.70 -12.63
CA LEU A 71 8.18 -15.37 -12.15
C LEU A 71 6.91 -14.97 -12.90
N ASN A 72 7.02 -14.22 -14.01
CA ASN A 72 5.84 -13.81 -14.76
C ASN A 72 5.02 -15.04 -15.19
N GLU A 73 3.71 -14.96 -15.00
CA GLU A 73 2.75 -16.02 -15.31
C GLU A 73 2.98 -17.37 -14.59
N ALA A 74 3.95 -17.44 -13.66
CA ALA A 74 4.14 -18.62 -12.84
C ALA A 74 2.92 -18.88 -11.94
N ASN A 75 2.60 -20.16 -11.74
CA ASN A 75 1.49 -20.58 -10.89
C ASN A 75 2.01 -21.02 -9.51
N LEU A 76 1.77 -20.18 -8.51
CA LEU A 76 2.15 -20.41 -7.12
C LEU A 76 0.95 -20.80 -6.22
N THR A 77 -0.13 -21.29 -6.79
CA THR A 77 -1.30 -21.70 -6.01
C THR A 77 -0.94 -22.72 -4.93
N ASN A 78 -1.29 -22.43 -3.66
CA ASN A 78 -1.04 -23.28 -2.50
C ASN A 78 0.44 -23.63 -2.27
N VAL A 79 1.37 -22.76 -2.71
CA VAL A 79 2.80 -22.93 -2.44
C VAL A 79 3.09 -22.69 -0.97
N SER A 80 3.94 -23.52 -0.38
CA SER A 80 4.42 -23.36 0.99
C SER A 80 5.71 -22.55 1.02
N ILE A 81 5.70 -21.39 1.71
CA ILE A 81 6.86 -20.51 1.88
C ILE A 81 7.21 -20.27 3.35
N GLY A 82 8.39 -19.73 3.58
CA GLY A 82 8.90 -19.24 4.85
C GLY A 82 10.41 -19.03 4.75
N ARG A 83 10.90 -17.90 5.20
CA ARG A 83 12.30 -17.47 4.98
C ARG A 83 12.71 -17.49 3.51
N THR A 84 11.74 -17.41 2.63
CA THR A 84 11.92 -17.33 1.17
C THR A 84 12.30 -15.91 0.79
N ILE A 85 13.17 -15.74 -0.20
CA ILE A 85 13.64 -14.43 -0.61
C ILE A 85 13.03 -14.08 -1.98
N PHE A 86 12.28 -12.97 -2.02
CA PHE A 86 11.75 -12.32 -3.22
C PHE A 86 12.44 -10.98 -3.41
N GLY A 87 13.65 -11.00 -3.97
CA GLY A 87 14.45 -9.81 -4.25
C GLY A 87 14.41 -9.48 -5.74
N ASN A 88 14.15 -8.23 -6.07
CA ASN A 88 14.17 -7.72 -7.46
C ASN A 88 13.23 -8.45 -8.44
N ASN A 89 12.12 -9.03 -7.95
CA ASN A 89 11.12 -9.74 -8.75
C ASN A 89 9.96 -8.82 -9.16
N ASN A 90 9.27 -9.20 -10.25
CA ASN A 90 7.96 -8.66 -10.60
C ASN A 90 6.87 -9.67 -10.25
N LEU A 91 6.06 -9.36 -9.22
CA LEU A 91 5.03 -10.29 -8.71
C LEU A 91 3.62 -10.00 -9.23
N ARG A 92 3.44 -9.07 -10.18
CA ARG A 92 2.11 -8.63 -10.65
C ARG A 92 1.27 -9.70 -11.32
N ASN A 93 1.92 -10.54 -12.11
CA ASN A 93 1.26 -11.50 -13.01
C ASN A 93 1.37 -12.94 -12.51
N ILE A 94 1.76 -13.12 -11.25
CA ILE A 94 1.84 -14.44 -10.62
C ILE A 94 0.43 -14.91 -10.28
N ILE A 95 0.15 -16.17 -10.54
CA ILE A 95 -1.12 -16.80 -10.22
C ILE A 95 -1.05 -17.40 -8.82
N GLY A 96 -2.05 -17.12 -7.98
CA GLY A 96 -2.24 -17.78 -6.69
C GLY A 96 -1.44 -17.21 -5.54
N LEU A 97 -0.89 -15.98 -5.63
CA LEU A 97 -0.19 -15.34 -4.51
C LEU A 97 -1.06 -15.23 -3.25
N GLU A 98 -2.36 -15.05 -3.40
CA GLU A 98 -3.35 -14.97 -2.32
C GLU A 98 -3.61 -16.30 -1.62
N THR A 99 -3.17 -17.41 -2.22
CA THR A 99 -3.37 -18.78 -1.69
C THR A 99 -2.11 -19.38 -1.05
N ILE A 100 -1.04 -18.59 -0.99
CA ILE A 100 0.25 -19.06 -0.45
C ILE A 100 0.14 -19.36 1.04
N GLU A 101 0.72 -20.48 1.44
CA GLU A 101 0.82 -20.90 2.85
C GLU A 101 2.13 -20.40 3.46
N HIS A 102 2.02 -19.51 4.46
CA HIS A 102 3.16 -18.90 5.14
C HIS A 102 3.49 -19.65 6.43
N PHE A 103 4.61 -20.35 6.47
CA PHE A 103 5.11 -21.04 7.68
C PHE A 103 6.06 -20.18 8.53
N ASP A 104 6.66 -19.17 7.92
CA ASP A 104 7.53 -18.18 8.58
C ASP A 104 7.54 -16.91 7.71
N SER A 105 8.02 -15.79 8.25
CA SER A 105 8.19 -14.56 7.47
C SER A 105 9.16 -14.78 6.30
N SER A 106 8.91 -14.08 5.20
CA SER A 106 9.73 -14.11 3.99
C SER A 106 10.18 -12.70 3.62
N THR A 107 11.27 -12.60 2.86
CA THR A 107 11.81 -11.30 2.48
C THR A 107 11.19 -10.83 1.17
N VAL A 108 10.64 -9.62 1.19
CA VAL A 108 10.19 -8.89 0.00
C VAL A 108 10.97 -7.59 -0.07
N GLY A 109 11.83 -7.45 -1.07
CA GLY A 109 12.65 -6.24 -1.24
C GLY A 109 11.84 -5.03 -1.72
N THR A 110 12.32 -3.82 -1.43
CA THR A 110 11.73 -2.57 -1.94
C THR A 110 11.75 -2.50 -3.46
N ASP A 111 12.74 -3.07 -4.09
CA ASP A 111 12.88 -3.28 -5.53
C ASP A 111 11.74 -4.15 -6.10
N THR A 112 11.38 -5.23 -5.40
CA THR A 112 10.24 -6.08 -5.72
C THR A 112 8.93 -5.31 -5.62
N LEU A 113 8.72 -4.52 -4.56
CA LEU A 113 7.54 -3.67 -4.41
C LEU A 113 7.44 -2.66 -5.57
N GLN A 114 8.56 -2.04 -5.93
CA GLN A 114 8.64 -1.08 -7.03
C GLN A 114 8.33 -1.73 -8.39
N LYS A 115 8.97 -2.84 -8.72
CA LYS A 115 8.71 -3.59 -9.97
C LYS A 115 7.28 -4.07 -10.08
N SER A 116 6.69 -4.45 -8.96
CA SER A 116 5.30 -4.93 -8.88
C SER A 116 4.27 -3.81 -8.88
N GLN A 117 4.70 -2.53 -8.83
CA GLN A 117 3.84 -1.36 -9.00
C GLN A 117 2.60 -1.36 -8.09
N GLY A 118 2.77 -1.73 -6.82
CA GLY A 118 1.68 -1.76 -5.85
C GLY A 118 0.61 -2.84 -6.07
N LYS A 119 0.85 -3.78 -6.99
CA LYS A 119 -0.12 -4.83 -7.37
C LYS A 119 0.18 -6.19 -6.74
N ILE A 120 0.68 -6.20 -5.52
CA ILE A 120 0.88 -7.43 -4.76
C ILE A 120 -0.31 -7.60 -3.80
N PRO A 121 -0.93 -8.79 -3.71
CA PRO A 121 -2.00 -9.05 -2.77
C PRO A 121 -1.58 -8.74 -1.33
N PHE A 122 -2.45 -8.07 -0.60
CA PHE A 122 -2.24 -7.68 0.79
C PHE A 122 -2.01 -8.90 1.70
N GLU A 123 -2.75 -10.00 1.46
CA GLU A 123 -2.62 -11.25 2.18
C GLU A 123 -1.21 -11.82 2.07
N PHE A 124 -0.62 -11.78 0.88
CA PHE A 124 0.76 -12.22 0.63
C PHE A 124 1.77 -11.37 1.41
N LEU A 125 1.68 -10.04 1.31
CA LEU A 125 2.60 -9.14 2.00
C LEU A 125 2.52 -9.28 3.52
N ARG A 126 1.30 -9.43 4.06
CA ARG A 126 1.08 -9.68 5.49
C ARG A 126 1.69 -11.02 5.92
N GLY A 127 1.49 -12.08 5.15
CA GLY A 127 2.08 -13.39 5.41
C GLY A 127 3.61 -13.37 5.34
N CYS A 128 4.20 -12.52 4.51
CA CYS A 128 5.64 -12.28 4.49
C CYS A 128 6.16 -11.55 5.74
N GLY A 129 5.26 -10.99 6.57
CA GLY A 129 5.63 -10.33 7.82
C GLY A 129 5.65 -8.80 7.74
N LEU A 130 5.16 -8.19 6.66
CA LEU A 130 5.01 -6.74 6.58
C LEU A 130 3.86 -6.29 7.48
N SER A 131 4.10 -5.21 8.20
CA SER A 131 3.06 -4.53 8.99
C SER A 131 2.06 -3.80 8.09
N ASP A 132 0.89 -3.50 8.62
CA ASP A 132 -0.18 -2.85 7.85
C ASP A 132 0.26 -1.51 7.24
N TRP A 133 1.10 -0.73 7.94
CA TRP A 133 1.63 0.53 7.41
C TRP A 133 2.66 0.32 6.29
N GLU A 134 3.47 -0.74 6.33
CA GLU A 134 4.39 -1.11 5.25
C GLU A 134 3.63 -1.55 4.01
N ILE A 135 2.57 -2.34 4.19
CA ILE A 135 1.65 -2.75 3.12
C ILE A 135 0.97 -1.53 2.50
N ALA A 136 0.47 -0.60 3.31
CA ALA A 136 -0.09 0.65 2.83
C ALA A 136 0.94 1.48 2.04
N SER A 137 2.20 1.52 2.52
CA SER A 137 3.30 2.21 1.84
C SER A 137 3.62 1.62 0.46
N ALA A 138 3.44 0.31 0.28
CA ALA A 138 3.65 -0.35 -1.01
C ALA A 138 2.72 0.19 -2.12
N LYS A 139 1.55 0.73 -1.77
CA LYS A 139 0.62 1.38 -2.71
C LYS A 139 1.23 2.60 -3.40
N LEU A 140 2.22 3.26 -2.77
CA LEU A 140 2.90 4.43 -3.35
C LEU A 140 3.74 4.09 -4.60
N TYR A 141 4.03 2.82 -4.84
CA TYR A 141 4.69 2.38 -6.07
C TYR A 141 3.74 2.25 -7.27
N THR A 142 2.43 2.48 -7.07
CA THR A 142 1.45 2.49 -8.17
C THR A 142 1.77 3.66 -9.12
N PRO A 143 1.94 3.41 -10.42
CA PRO A 143 2.24 4.48 -11.36
C PRO A 143 1.05 5.43 -11.55
N ASN A 144 1.35 6.70 -11.88
CA ASN A 144 0.36 7.73 -12.22
C ASN A 144 -0.66 8.06 -11.11
N LEU A 145 -0.29 7.88 -9.84
CA LEU A 145 -1.10 8.35 -8.74
C LEU A 145 -1.30 9.86 -8.81
N SER A 146 -2.52 10.32 -8.64
CA SER A 146 -2.84 11.72 -8.44
C SER A 146 -2.34 12.19 -7.05
N ASN A 147 -2.17 13.51 -6.90
CA ASN A 147 -1.83 14.08 -5.59
C ASN A 147 -2.86 13.72 -4.50
N GLU A 148 -4.14 13.60 -4.88
CA GLU A 148 -5.22 13.21 -3.97
C GLU A 148 -5.05 11.76 -3.48
N GLU A 149 -4.74 10.82 -4.39
CA GLU A 149 -4.48 9.42 -4.06
C GLU A 149 -3.23 9.26 -3.20
N ILE A 150 -2.14 9.98 -3.53
CA ILE A 150 -0.92 9.99 -2.71
C ILE A 150 -1.23 10.45 -1.29
N ASN A 151 -1.98 11.55 -1.14
CA ASN A 151 -2.35 12.07 0.16
C ASN A 151 -3.21 11.06 0.94
N MET A 152 -4.17 10.40 0.30
CA MET A 152 -4.98 9.36 0.95
C MET A 152 -4.12 8.21 1.46
N ILE A 153 -3.16 7.73 0.68
CA ILE A 153 -2.23 6.68 1.10
C ILE A 153 -1.36 7.15 2.28
N LEU A 154 -0.83 8.37 2.22
CA LEU A 154 -0.03 8.93 3.32
C LEU A 154 -0.83 9.06 4.63
N TYR A 155 -2.13 9.38 4.55
CA TYR A 155 -3.02 9.37 5.71
C TYR A 155 -3.19 7.95 6.26
N GLU A 156 -3.48 6.98 5.39
CA GLU A 156 -3.62 5.58 5.79
C GLU A 156 -2.35 5.08 6.51
N ILE A 157 -1.16 5.34 5.94
CA ILE A 157 0.12 4.99 6.55
C ILE A 157 0.28 5.62 7.94
N HIS A 158 -0.11 6.89 8.05
CA HIS A 158 0.01 7.59 9.31
C HIS A 158 -0.90 6.99 10.38
N ASP A 159 -2.17 6.74 10.05
CA ASP A 159 -3.14 6.16 10.99
C ASP A 159 -2.68 4.78 11.47
N LEU A 160 -2.11 3.97 10.59
CA LEU A 160 -1.61 2.63 10.90
C LEU A 160 -0.32 2.64 11.75
N ARG A 161 0.50 3.69 11.71
CA ARG A 161 1.73 3.80 12.52
C ARG A 161 1.50 4.23 13.96
N ILE A 162 0.36 4.85 14.24
CA ILE A 162 0.03 5.33 15.58
C ILE A 162 -0.55 4.16 16.39
N THR A 163 0.31 3.40 17.06
CA THR A 163 -0.07 2.30 17.97
C THR A 163 -0.61 2.77 19.33
N ARG A 164 -0.81 4.07 19.52
CA ARG A 164 -1.54 4.62 20.66
C ARG A 164 -2.76 5.37 20.15
N PRO A 165 -3.93 5.23 20.79
CA PRO A 165 -5.15 5.92 20.39
C PRO A 165 -5.10 7.39 20.80
N ILE A 166 -4.20 8.16 20.23
CA ILE A 166 -4.50 9.55 19.99
C ILE A 166 -5.17 9.51 18.61
N GLN A 167 -6.45 9.21 18.61
CA GLN A 167 -7.33 9.47 17.48
C GLN A 167 -7.34 10.99 17.25
N ILE A 168 -6.28 11.48 16.63
CA ILE A 168 -6.35 12.76 15.95
C ILE A 168 -6.82 12.39 14.55
N SER A 169 -8.12 12.21 14.42
CA SER A 169 -8.75 12.34 13.13
C SER A 169 -8.25 13.63 12.50
N PRO A 170 -7.76 13.61 11.25
CA PRO A 170 -7.24 14.82 10.65
C PRO A 170 -8.30 15.93 10.76
N LEU A 171 -7.87 17.04 11.31
CA LEU A 171 -8.70 18.21 11.50
C LEU A 171 -8.91 18.87 10.14
N PHE A 172 -10.13 18.98 9.67
CA PHE A 172 -10.43 19.77 8.48
C PHE A 172 -10.70 21.23 8.91
N ILE A 173 -9.93 22.17 8.35
CA ILE A 173 -10.11 23.59 8.63
C ILE A 173 -10.90 24.20 7.47
N SER A 174 -12.09 24.68 7.81
CA SER A 174 -12.97 25.41 6.92
C SER A 174 -12.96 26.90 7.29
N TYR A 175 -12.71 27.76 6.30
CA TYR A 175 -12.55 29.19 6.52
C TYR A 175 -12.85 30.03 5.28
N SER A 176 -13.11 31.32 5.46
CA SER A 176 -13.20 32.28 4.36
C SER A 176 -11.82 32.67 3.86
N HIS A 177 -11.58 32.78 2.54
CA HIS A 177 -10.32 33.25 1.97
C HIS A 177 -9.85 34.61 2.54
N ALA A 178 -10.77 35.45 2.99
CA ALA A 178 -10.43 36.70 3.68
C ALA A 178 -9.69 36.48 5.02
N ASP A 179 -9.78 35.27 5.59
CA ASP A 179 -9.17 34.90 6.86
C ASP A 179 -7.84 34.13 6.70
N THR A 180 -7.28 34.06 5.49
CA THR A 180 -6.07 33.29 5.16
C THR A 180 -4.90 33.60 6.10
N SER A 181 -4.65 34.88 6.43
CA SER A 181 -3.55 35.28 7.33
C SER A 181 -3.70 34.73 8.75
N PHE A 182 -4.92 34.68 9.25
CA PHE A 182 -5.23 34.06 10.54
C PHE A 182 -5.02 32.54 10.51
N VAL A 183 -5.49 31.90 9.44
CA VAL A 183 -5.37 30.44 9.26
C VAL A 183 -3.90 30.04 9.10
N ASP A 184 -3.07 30.83 8.41
CA ASP A 184 -1.62 30.61 8.29
C ASP A 184 -0.91 30.68 9.66
N ALA A 185 -1.32 31.59 10.53
CA ALA A 185 -0.80 31.67 11.89
C ALA A 185 -1.26 30.48 12.76
N LEU A 186 -2.51 30.05 12.60
CA LEU A 186 -3.08 28.88 13.26
C LEU A 186 -2.35 27.60 12.83
N GLU A 187 -2.09 27.44 11.52
CA GLU A 187 -1.33 26.30 10.98
C GLU A 187 0.02 26.13 11.65
N LYS A 188 0.78 27.22 11.78
CA LYS A 188 2.09 27.20 12.46
C LYS A 188 1.97 26.65 13.87
N LYS A 189 0.94 27.08 14.60
CA LYS A 189 0.66 26.57 15.95
C LYS A 189 0.27 25.11 15.96
N LEU A 190 -0.63 24.69 15.08
CA LEU A 190 -1.04 23.29 14.98
C LEU A 190 0.14 22.37 14.65
N ILE A 191 1.05 22.80 13.77
CA ILE A 191 2.31 22.09 13.46
C ILE A 191 3.22 22.00 14.69
N GLU A 192 3.41 23.11 15.43
CA GLU A 192 4.21 23.14 16.67
C GLU A 192 3.70 22.11 17.71
N TYR A 193 2.37 21.92 17.79
CA TYR A 193 1.74 20.95 18.69
C TYR A 193 1.57 19.54 18.09
N GLY A 194 2.10 19.31 16.88
CA GLY A 194 1.99 18.01 16.20
C GLY A 194 0.56 17.66 15.77
N ILE A 195 -0.34 18.64 15.69
CA ILE A 195 -1.73 18.47 15.28
C ILE A 195 -1.79 18.51 13.76
N ARG A 196 -2.34 17.48 13.14
CA ARG A 196 -2.51 17.41 11.70
C ARG A 196 -3.85 17.95 11.27
N PHE A 197 -3.82 18.65 10.14
CA PHE A 197 -5.00 19.30 9.62
C PHE A 197 -4.99 19.32 8.08
N TRP A 198 -6.17 19.50 7.55
CA TRP A 198 -6.44 19.78 6.15
C TRP A 198 -7.05 21.18 6.06
N ARG A 199 -6.62 21.97 5.11
CA ARG A 199 -7.31 23.21 4.74
C ARG A 199 -7.68 23.20 3.27
N ASP A 200 -8.74 23.87 2.91
CA ASP A 200 -9.08 24.14 1.53
C ASP A 200 -8.10 25.18 0.98
N ILE A 201 -7.22 24.76 0.05
CA ILE A 201 -6.21 25.64 -0.58
C ILE A 201 -6.70 26.11 -1.95
N HIS A 202 -7.89 25.68 -2.41
CA HIS A 202 -8.27 25.87 -3.80
C HIS A 202 -9.14 27.09 -4.03
N ASP A 203 -8.70 27.93 -4.98
CA ASP A 203 -9.53 28.82 -5.78
C ASP A 203 -10.58 27.99 -6.51
N ALA A 204 -11.65 27.62 -5.85
CA ALA A 204 -12.68 26.81 -6.42
C ALA A 204 -13.61 27.67 -7.27
N LYS A 205 -13.57 27.44 -8.57
CA LYS A 205 -14.69 27.83 -9.45
C LYS A 205 -15.96 27.18 -8.92
N ALA A 206 -16.99 27.99 -8.66
CA ALA A 206 -18.30 27.57 -8.20
C ALA A 206 -18.77 26.29 -8.93
N GLY A 207 -19.17 25.26 -8.18
CA GLY A 207 -19.70 24.00 -8.69
C GLY A 207 -18.86 22.74 -8.41
N ARG A 208 -17.54 22.84 -8.15
CA ARG A 208 -16.70 21.72 -7.71
C ARG A 208 -16.54 21.64 -6.18
N LEU A 209 -16.80 22.74 -5.50
CA LEU A 209 -16.65 22.87 -4.05
C LEU A 209 -17.55 21.91 -3.27
N GLU A 210 -18.84 21.84 -3.61
CA GLU A 210 -19.80 20.98 -2.92
C GLU A 210 -19.40 19.51 -2.88
N THR A 211 -18.76 19.04 -3.96
CA THR A 211 -18.35 17.63 -4.06
C THR A 211 -17.07 17.37 -3.27
N GLN A 212 -16.14 18.32 -3.20
CA GLN A 212 -14.86 18.17 -2.50
C GLN A 212 -15.03 18.37 -0.98
N VAL A 213 -15.74 19.40 -0.57
CA VAL A 213 -16.09 19.65 0.83
C VAL A 213 -16.97 18.51 1.37
N GLY A 214 -17.95 18.06 0.62
CA GLY A 214 -18.78 16.91 0.99
C GLY A 214 -17.99 15.60 1.09
N ARG A 215 -16.89 15.43 0.38
CA ARG A 215 -15.95 14.31 0.55
C ARG A 215 -15.08 14.52 1.79
N ALA A 216 -14.46 15.67 1.95
CA ALA A 216 -13.63 16.00 3.10
C ALA A 216 -14.39 15.82 4.41
N ILE A 217 -15.65 16.31 4.49
CA ILE A 217 -16.52 16.14 5.66
C ILE A 217 -16.88 14.67 5.92
N ARG A 218 -17.01 13.84 4.87
CA ARG A 218 -17.31 12.41 5.03
C ARG A 218 -16.12 11.60 5.53
N HIS A 219 -14.90 12.03 5.23
CA HIS A 219 -13.66 11.31 5.55
C HIS A 219 -12.95 11.87 6.79
N ASN A 220 -13.28 13.10 7.19
CA ASN A 220 -12.68 13.74 8.37
C ASN A 220 -13.75 13.90 9.48
N PRO A 221 -13.68 13.11 10.54
CA PRO A 221 -14.67 13.14 11.62
C PRO A 221 -14.63 14.44 12.44
N THR A 222 -13.57 15.24 12.35
CA THR A 222 -13.44 16.50 13.08
C THR A 222 -13.28 17.67 12.12
N VAL A 223 -14.14 18.67 12.20
CA VAL A 223 -14.04 19.93 11.44
C VAL A 223 -13.87 21.09 12.39
N LEU A 224 -12.87 21.93 12.11
CA LEU A 224 -12.70 23.23 12.71
C LEU A 224 -13.25 24.30 11.77
N LEU A 225 -14.30 24.95 12.18
CA LEU A 225 -14.91 26.03 11.44
C LEU A 225 -14.38 27.37 11.97
N ILE A 226 -13.75 28.14 11.10
CA ILE A 226 -13.29 29.49 11.43
C ILE A 226 -14.41 30.46 11.08
N LEU A 227 -14.96 31.09 12.12
CA LEU A 227 -15.97 32.11 11.95
C LEU A 227 -15.35 33.50 12.10
N SER A 228 -15.69 34.37 11.18
CA SER A 228 -15.34 35.79 11.16
C SER A 228 -16.52 36.60 10.63
N GLU A 229 -16.42 37.92 10.67
CA GLU A 229 -17.41 38.76 9.98
C GLU A 229 -17.45 38.51 8.46
N ASN A 230 -16.34 38.03 7.90
CA ASN A 230 -16.24 37.70 6.48
C ASN A 230 -16.91 36.36 6.15
N SER A 231 -16.68 35.33 6.98
CA SER A 231 -17.24 34.00 6.76
C SER A 231 -18.76 33.98 6.93
N THR A 232 -19.31 34.74 7.91
CA THR A 232 -20.75 34.77 8.19
C THR A 232 -21.57 35.50 7.14
N LYS A 233 -20.93 36.27 6.24
CA LYS A 233 -21.58 36.99 5.15
C LYS A 233 -21.54 36.22 3.82
N SER A 234 -20.93 35.03 3.79
CA SER A 234 -20.78 34.23 2.59
C SER A 234 -21.86 33.13 2.48
N ASP A 235 -22.44 32.96 1.30
CA ASP A 235 -23.40 31.88 1.00
C ASP A 235 -22.82 30.47 1.28
N TRP A 236 -21.51 30.37 1.31
CA TRP A 236 -20.74 29.15 1.57
C TRP A 236 -20.91 28.64 3.01
N PHE A 237 -20.99 29.55 3.98
CA PHE A 237 -21.17 29.20 5.40
C PHE A 237 -22.49 28.43 5.67
N GLU A 238 -23.58 28.88 5.07
CA GLU A 238 -24.86 28.20 5.21
C GLU A 238 -24.81 26.77 4.67
N HIS A 239 -24.18 26.56 3.51
CA HIS A 239 -24.08 25.25 2.87
C HIS A 239 -23.29 24.25 3.69
N GLU A 240 -22.18 24.63 4.32
CA GLU A 240 -21.30 23.76 5.06
C GLU A 240 -21.91 23.36 6.42
N VAL A 241 -22.50 24.30 7.13
CA VAL A 241 -23.23 24.04 8.36
C VAL A 241 -24.46 23.17 8.09
N TYR A 242 -25.20 23.42 7.00
CA TYR A 242 -26.36 22.60 6.62
C TYR A 242 -25.96 21.18 6.23
N ALA A 243 -24.92 21.02 5.43
CA ALA A 243 -24.44 19.69 5.01
C ALA A 243 -24.06 18.82 6.21
N ARG A 244 -23.43 19.42 7.22
CA ARG A 244 -23.00 18.70 8.43
C ARG A 244 -24.17 18.39 9.39
N LEU A 245 -25.06 19.34 9.59
CA LEU A 245 -26.29 19.11 10.36
C LEU A 245 -27.15 17.99 9.74
N HIS A 246 -27.16 17.90 8.41
CA HIS A 246 -27.88 16.85 7.69
C HIS A 246 -27.23 15.47 7.88
N LEU A 247 -25.89 15.38 7.90
CA LEU A 247 -25.16 14.15 8.17
C LEU A 247 -25.32 13.68 9.62
N MET A 248 -25.32 14.60 10.59
CA MET A 248 -25.59 14.29 12.00
C MET A 248 -27.02 13.77 12.20
N LYS A 249 -28.02 14.34 11.54
CA LYS A 249 -29.42 13.86 11.58
C LYS A 249 -29.60 12.50 10.90
N ALA A 250 -28.74 12.13 9.95
CA ALA A 250 -28.77 10.83 9.26
C ALA A 250 -28.07 9.69 10.04
N GLY A 251 -27.69 9.90 11.31
CA GLY A 251 -27.08 8.87 12.17
C GLY A 251 -25.68 8.45 11.77
N LYS A 252 -25.00 9.21 10.91
CA LYS A 252 -23.60 8.95 10.56
C LYS A 252 -22.69 9.57 11.61
N HIS A 253 -21.77 8.80 12.15
CA HIS A 253 -20.80 9.24 13.15
C HIS A 253 -19.99 10.44 12.65
N VAL A 254 -20.28 11.62 13.17
CA VAL A 254 -19.50 12.85 13.01
C VAL A 254 -18.98 13.21 14.40
N SER A 255 -17.71 12.97 14.67
CA SER A 255 -17.17 12.97 16.03
C SER A 255 -16.85 14.36 16.60
N GLY A 256 -16.98 15.45 15.86
CA GLY A 256 -16.76 16.79 16.43
C GLY A 256 -16.91 17.94 15.44
N LEU A 257 -17.64 18.95 15.81
CA LEU A 257 -17.61 20.29 15.21
C LEU A 257 -17.03 21.24 16.24
N SER A 258 -15.86 21.80 15.95
CA SER A 258 -15.27 22.87 16.76
C SER A 258 -15.39 24.18 16.01
N VAL A 259 -15.75 25.23 16.72
CA VAL A 259 -15.93 26.57 16.14
C VAL A 259 -14.91 27.51 16.77
N LEU A 260 -14.12 28.16 15.94
CA LEU A 260 -13.20 29.20 16.37
C LEU A 260 -13.67 30.55 15.82
N TRP A 261 -13.81 31.53 16.70
CA TRP A 261 -14.23 32.87 16.31
C TRP A 261 -12.99 33.76 16.13
N ASN A 262 -12.79 34.30 14.94
CA ASN A 262 -11.76 35.28 14.62
C ASN A 262 -12.40 36.68 14.68
N LYS A 263 -11.98 37.50 15.65
CA LYS A 263 -12.46 38.90 15.84
C LYS A 263 -11.61 39.86 15.00
#